data_ac79c300ac6a7915576ca3176a9152b8
#
_entry.id   ac79c300ac6a7915576ca3176a9152b8
#
_cell.length_a   1.000
_cell.length_b   1.000
_cell.length_c   1.000
_cell.angle_alpha   90.00
_cell.angle_beta   90.00
_cell.angle_gamma   90.00
#
_symmetry.space_group_name_H-M   'P 1'
#
loop_
_entity.id
_entity.type
_entity.pdbx_description
1 polymer ?
#
loop_
_entity_poly.entity_id
_entity_poly.type
_entity_poly.pdbx_seq_one_letter_code
_entity_poly.pdbx_strand_id
1 'polypeptide(L)'
;MVVGDSSGQGMVRTMRYGCHKNNFFPEESFKSWGNYGRALRNTKSRLTDRLLTRSSDESELHEMRARSQNEMAKSLNWFDIMWFGVGSVLGAGVFVLTGQAARDYAGPAVIISYLISGLSALLSVLCYTEFSVELPVAGGSFAYLRVELGDFITFLAAGNILFEYIVAVASVARSWTSYFATLCNHKPEDFRLHAPVLAHGFNDLDPIAVILSIAICIGACLSIKGSSKFNSLVTILHILVMIFILVASLTKADTSNFQPLAPFGMDGVLRASAMLFFAYVGFDGVSTLGEEIKNPGRDIPIGLIGSMIIVITTYCLLGATLCLMQPYSQIDVDAPFTIAFEAVGMNWAKYVVAFGALKGMTTVVLSNIIAQARYFTHIARTHLAPPFLAVINEKTKTPVNATVVMTIANCTVAFFTSLDILANLLSISTLFLFSLVSMALLVRRYYVSGETTSLDRNKLIGFLTMIILSSIGLALVWVHSKNVAEYIVLAVVWFIATLGLKLTVKEAKKPKLWGVPLMPWLPSASIAINIFILGSIDKASFIRFLIWTAGLLVYYVFVGLHASYDAATETREKLEAEQIEAATIMLNS
;
A
#
# COMPACT_ATOMS: atom_id res chain seq x y z
N MET A 1 53.58 -5.69 35.51
CA MET A 1 53.64 -5.26 34.12
C MET A 1 52.27 -5.60 33.52
N VAL A 2 51.36 -4.65 33.50
CA VAL A 2 50.00 -4.83 33.05
C VAL A 2 49.93 -4.32 31.61
N VAL A 3 49.62 -5.20 30.67
CA VAL A 3 49.37 -4.83 29.30
C VAL A 3 47.88 -4.50 29.18
N GLY A 4 47.59 -3.26 28.88
CA GLY A 4 46.22 -2.77 28.68
C GLY A 4 45.75 -3.16 27.29
N ASP A 5 44.57 -3.77 27.26
CA ASP A 5 43.81 -4.12 26.07
C ASP A 5 42.92 -2.94 25.66
N SER A 6 43.30 -2.26 24.58
CA SER A 6 42.53 -1.15 24.00
C SER A 6 41.72 -1.63 22.79
N SER A 7 40.63 -2.35 23.04
CA SER A 7 39.61 -2.59 22.04
C SER A 7 38.64 -1.42 21.96
N GLY A 8 38.83 -0.57 20.94
CA GLY A 8 37.91 0.52 20.61
C GLY A 8 36.59 -0.02 20.10
N GLN A 9 35.67 -0.34 21.01
CA GLN A 9 34.26 -0.53 20.68
C GLN A 9 33.61 0.85 20.57
N GLY A 10 33.37 1.31 19.36
CA GLY A 10 32.51 2.43 19.05
C GLY A 10 31.15 2.23 19.70
N MET A 11 30.93 2.95 20.79
CA MET A 11 29.71 2.91 21.59
C MET A 11 28.57 3.58 20.80
N VAL A 12 27.85 2.79 19.98
CA VAL A 12 26.55 3.21 19.46
C VAL A 12 25.63 3.36 20.66
N ARG A 13 25.52 4.60 21.17
CA ARG A 13 24.55 4.97 22.18
C ARG A 13 23.18 4.74 21.60
N THR A 14 22.55 3.59 21.88
CA THR A 14 21.13 3.38 21.71
C THR A 14 20.41 4.42 22.57
N MET A 15 19.92 5.47 21.92
CA MET A 15 19.09 6.47 22.60
C MET A 15 17.84 5.77 23.13
N ARG A 16 17.74 5.63 24.46
CA ARG A 16 16.54 5.15 25.15
C ARG A 16 15.50 6.27 25.12
N TYR A 17 14.60 6.24 24.17
CA TYR A 17 13.43 7.12 24.18
C TYR A 17 12.37 6.54 25.12
N GLY A 18 12.33 7.00 26.35
CA GLY A 18 11.21 6.77 27.26
C GLY A 18 10.08 7.76 27.01
N CYS A 19 8.87 7.49 27.49
CA CYS A 19 7.70 8.39 27.38
C CYS A 19 7.82 9.67 28.24
N HIS A 20 8.96 10.35 28.19
CA HIS A 20 9.17 11.64 28.82
C HIS A 20 8.84 12.76 27.85
N LYS A 21 8.31 13.87 28.37
CA LYS A 21 7.88 15.05 27.60
C LYS A 21 8.97 15.58 26.65
N ASN A 22 10.26 15.44 27.01
CA ASN A 22 11.42 15.86 26.22
C ASN A 22 11.78 14.87 25.06
N ASN A 23 11.14 13.72 24.97
CA ASN A 23 11.41 12.70 23.96
C ASN A 23 10.32 12.64 22.87
N PHE A 24 9.29 13.50 22.96
CA PHE A 24 8.23 13.52 21.98
C PHE A 24 8.66 14.22 20.68
N PHE A 25 9.37 15.36 20.82
CA PHE A 25 10.06 16.06 19.74
C PHE A 25 11.40 16.60 20.28
N PRO A 26 12.49 15.83 20.18
CA PRO A 26 13.79 16.20 20.72
C PRO A 26 14.55 17.24 19.87
N GLU A 27 14.08 17.51 18.65
CA GLU A 27 14.73 18.37 17.68
C GLU A 27 14.83 19.82 18.17
N GLU A 28 15.88 20.54 17.72
CA GLU A 28 16.22 21.89 18.19
C GLU A 28 15.06 22.87 18.03
N SER A 29 14.32 22.79 16.94
CA SER A 29 13.15 23.64 16.67
C SER A 29 12.06 23.53 17.74
N PHE A 30 11.93 22.39 18.43
CA PHE A 30 10.85 22.15 19.41
C PHE A 30 11.27 22.31 20.88
N LYS A 31 12.55 22.59 21.15
CA LYS A 31 13.03 22.78 22.52
C LYS A 31 12.46 24.02 23.20
N SER A 32 12.12 25.06 22.45
CA SER A 32 11.52 26.30 22.99
C SER A 32 10.57 26.96 21.98
N TRP A 33 9.59 27.72 22.49
CA TRP A 33 8.71 28.52 21.63
C TRP A 33 9.46 29.54 20.75
N GLY A 34 10.59 30.08 21.26
CA GLY A 34 11.46 31.00 20.50
C GLY A 34 12.15 30.30 19.33
N ASN A 35 12.62 29.07 19.53
CA ASN A 35 13.21 28.24 18.47
C ASN A 35 12.16 27.89 17.43
N TYR A 36 10.97 27.48 17.89
CA TYR A 36 9.86 27.14 16.97
C TYR A 36 9.41 28.34 16.13
N GLY A 37 9.30 29.53 16.75
CA GLY A 37 8.97 30.75 15.99
C GLY A 37 10.05 31.12 14.95
N ARG A 38 11.35 30.89 15.24
CA ARG A 38 12.43 31.05 14.24
C ARG A 38 12.32 30.01 13.12
N ALA A 39 12.04 28.76 13.47
CA ALA A 39 11.85 27.69 12.50
C ALA A 39 10.71 28.02 11.53
N LEU A 40 9.55 28.46 12.03
CA LEU A 40 8.40 28.88 11.22
C LEU A 40 8.72 30.05 10.27
N ARG A 41 9.52 31.04 10.70
CA ARG A 41 9.97 32.13 9.81
C ARG A 41 10.82 31.62 8.65
N ASN A 42 11.58 30.55 8.86
CA ASN A 42 12.46 29.93 7.87
C ASN A 42 11.79 28.81 7.07
N THR A 43 10.46 28.59 7.19
CA THR A 43 9.71 27.53 6.50
C THR A 43 9.99 27.50 5.00
N LYS A 44 9.98 28.66 4.35
CA LYS A 44 10.20 28.73 2.88
C LYS A 44 11.58 28.19 2.49
N SER A 45 12.65 28.60 3.20
CA SER A 45 14.01 28.14 2.93
C SER A 45 14.16 26.64 3.21
N ARG A 46 13.66 26.18 4.35
CA ARG A 46 13.68 24.76 4.73
C ARG A 46 12.88 23.89 3.74
N LEU A 47 11.72 24.38 3.29
CA LEU A 47 10.90 23.68 2.28
C LEU A 47 11.64 23.57 0.95
N THR A 48 12.27 24.64 0.47
CA THR A 48 13.04 24.62 -0.79
C THR A 48 14.21 23.64 -0.71
N ASP A 49 14.91 23.61 0.42
CA ASP A 49 15.99 22.67 0.67
C ASP A 49 15.49 21.21 0.63
N ARG A 50 14.38 20.92 1.34
CA ARG A 50 13.84 19.57 1.45
C ARG A 50 13.07 19.08 0.23
N LEU A 51 12.44 19.95 -0.55
CA LEU A 51 11.74 19.58 -1.79
C LEU A 51 12.67 18.92 -2.81
N LEU A 52 13.92 19.35 -2.86
CA LEU A 52 14.91 18.91 -3.83
C LEU A 52 15.90 17.88 -3.27
N THR A 53 15.88 17.66 -1.96
CA THR A 53 16.78 16.69 -1.33
C THR A 53 16.31 15.27 -1.66
N ARG A 54 17.17 14.51 -2.32
CA ARG A 54 16.98 13.10 -2.66
C ARG A 54 18.04 12.27 -1.95
N SER A 55 17.70 11.08 -1.49
CA SER A 55 18.70 10.10 -1.10
C SER A 55 19.32 9.47 -2.35
N SER A 56 20.59 9.05 -2.28
CA SER A 56 21.17 8.25 -3.37
C SER A 56 20.86 6.77 -3.15
N ASP A 57 20.88 5.98 -4.23
CA ASP A 57 20.74 4.53 -4.17
C ASP A 57 21.73 3.93 -3.15
N GLU A 58 22.97 4.43 -3.15
CA GLU A 58 24.05 3.94 -2.27
C GLU A 58 23.83 4.35 -0.80
N SER A 59 23.36 5.59 -0.54
CA SER A 59 23.08 6.03 0.82
C SER A 59 21.90 5.28 1.43
N GLU A 60 20.83 5.05 0.66
CA GLU A 60 19.67 4.28 1.12
C GLU A 60 20.06 2.82 1.42
N LEU A 61 20.81 2.17 0.50
CA LEU A 61 21.34 0.83 0.71
C LEU A 61 22.28 0.75 1.91
N HIS A 62 23.14 1.75 2.11
CA HIS A 62 24.07 1.80 3.23
C HIS A 62 23.34 1.99 4.56
N GLU A 63 22.37 2.91 4.63
CA GLU A 63 21.55 3.10 5.82
C GLU A 63 20.76 1.83 6.19
N MET A 64 20.22 1.12 5.19
CA MET A 64 19.47 -0.12 5.42
C MET A 64 20.38 -1.25 5.91
N ARG A 65 21.56 -1.41 5.31
CA ARG A 65 22.57 -2.40 5.74
C ARG A 65 23.11 -2.09 7.13
N ALA A 66 23.39 -0.83 7.46
CA ALA A 66 23.84 -0.42 8.78
C ALA A 66 22.79 -0.67 9.88
N ARG A 67 21.50 -0.61 9.53
CA ARG A 67 20.39 -0.93 10.43
C ARG A 67 20.13 -2.43 10.58
N SER A 68 20.49 -3.23 9.57
CA SER A 68 20.45 -4.68 9.59
C SER A 68 21.79 -5.18 10.14
N GLN A 69 21.85 -5.46 11.45
CA GLN A 69 23.06 -6.01 12.10
C GLN A 69 23.42 -7.44 11.63
N ASN A 70 22.59 -8.07 10.80
CA ASN A 70 22.82 -9.38 10.20
C ASN A 70 22.45 -9.33 8.71
N GLU A 71 23.34 -9.77 7.84
CA GLU A 71 23.02 -10.04 6.44
C GLU A 71 21.93 -11.11 6.40
N MET A 72 20.79 -10.81 5.77
CA MET A 72 19.71 -11.77 5.61
C MET A 72 20.18 -12.91 4.67
N ALA A 73 19.92 -14.15 5.09
CA ALA A 73 20.29 -15.31 4.28
C ALA A 73 19.50 -15.33 2.98
N LYS A 74 20.19 -15.29 1.83
CA LYS A 74 19.57 -15.40 0.50
C LYS A 74 19.05 -16.82 0.30
N SER A 75 17.79 -17.07 0.66
CA SER A 75 17.17 -18.38 0.63
C SER A 75 16.05 -18.51 -0.40
N LEU A 76 15.36 -17.41 -0.72
CA LEU A 76 14.13 -17.40 -1.53
C LEU A 76 14.43 -17.52 -3.03
N ASN A 77 13.58 -18.28 -3.73
CA ASN A 77 13.59 -18.44 -5.19
C ASN A 77 12.26 -17.91 -5.79
N TRP A 78 12.11 -17.92 -7.12
CA TRP A 78 10.92 -17.44 -7.82
C TRP A 78 9.61 -18.12 -7.38
N PHE A 79 9.68 -19.42 -7.00
CA PHE A 79 8.50 -20.17 -6.55
C PHE A 79 8.04 -19.72 -5.16
N ASP A 80 9.01 -19.48 -4.25
CA ASP A 80 8.71 -18.96 -2.90
C ASP A 80 8.07 -17.58 -2.99
N ILE A 81 8.62 -16.70 -3.86
CA ILE A 81 8.11 -15.35 -4.11
C ILE A 81 6.69 -15.40 -4.70
N MET A 82 6.47 -16.27 -5.67
CA MET A 82 5.17 -16.43 -6.31
C MET A 82 4.09 -16.84 -5.30
N TRP A 83 4.37 -17.83 -4.46
CA TRP A 83 3.42 -18.28 -3.44
C TRP A 83 3.26 -17.28 -2.29
N PHE A 84 4.32 -16.57 -1.93
CA PHE A 84 4.20 -15.46 -0.99
C PHE A 84 3.31 -14.35 -1.57
N GLY A 85 3.52 -13.95 -2.82
CA GLY A 85 2.69 -12.97 -3.52
C GLY A 85 1.23 -13.41 -3.63
N VAL A 86 0.98 -14.66 -4.02
CA VAL A 86 -0.37 -15.23 -4.02
C VAL A 86 -0.99 -15.17 -2.62
N GLY A 87 -0.27 -15.58 -1.58
CA GLY A 87 -0.77 -15.60 -0.20
C GLY A 87 -1.00 -14.21 0.40
N SER A 88 -0.24 -13.20 -0.02
CA SER A 88 -0.41 -11.83 0.45
C SER A 88 -1.59 -11.09 -0.21
N VAL A 89 -1.92 -11.44 -1.45
CA VAL A 89 -3.01 -10.83 -2.23
C VAL A 89 -4.31 -11.63 -2.11
N LEU A 90 -4.26 -12.98 -2.26
CA LEU A 90 -5.41 -13.87 -2.07
C LEU A 90 -5.80 -13.95 -0.58
N GLY A 91 -6.30 -12.86 -0.04
CA GLY A 91 -6.69 -12.79 1.36
C GLY A 91 -8.17 -12.46 1.53
N ALA A 92 -8.43 -11.29 2.08
CA ALA A 92 -9.77 -10.83 2.40
C ALA A 92 -10.52 -10.24 1.20
N GLY A 93 -9.81 -9.69 0.20
CA GLY A 93 -10.40 -8.82 -0.83
C GLY A 93 -11.60 -9.42 -1.57
N VAL A 94 -11.52 -10.69 -1.98
CA VAL A 94 -12.62 -11.35 -2.68
C VAL A 94 -13.83 -11.60 -1.77
N PHE A 95 -13.61 -11.92 -0.51
CA PHE A 95 -14.70 -12.14 0.44
C PHE A 95 -15.37 -10.84 0.88
N VAL A 96 -14.62 -9.74 0.88
CA VAL A 96 -15.07 -8.44 1.39
C VAL A 96 -15.94 -7.71 0.38
N LEU A 97 -15.53 -7.66 -0.89
CA LEU A 97 -16.12 -6.72 -1.85
C LEU A 97 -16.86 -7.36 -3.03
N THR A 98 -16.70 -8.66 -3.29
CA THR A 98 -17.33 -9.29 -4.46
C THR A 98 -18.85 -9.19 -4.43
N GLY A 99 -19.46 -9.35 -3.25
CA GLY A 99 -20.92 -9.26 -3.08
C GLY A 99 -21.46 -7.89 -3.46
N GLN A 100 -20.89 -6.85 -2.90
CA GLN A 100 -21.28 -5.47 -3.16
C GLN A 100 -21.01 -5.08 -4.63
N ALA A 101 -19.84 -5.43 -5.16
CA ALA A 101 -19.49 -5.14 -6.55
C ALA A 101 -20.43 -5.82 -7.55
N ALA A 102 -20.82 -7.09 -7.29
CA ALA A 102 -21.75 -7.82 -8.12
C ALA A 102 -23.18 -7.31 -7.99
N ARG A 103 -23.68 -7.08 -6.77
CA ARG A 103 -25.07 -6.70 -6.54
C ARG A 103 -25.36 -5.27 -6.96
N ASP A 104 -24.52 -4.31 -6.53
CA ASP A 104 -24.86 -2.89 -6.57
C ASP A 104 -24.24 -2.14 -7.76
N TYR A 105 -23.19 -2.72 -8.41
CA TYR A 105 -22.44 -1.99 -9.43
C TYR A 105 -22.32 -2.70 -10.78
N ALA A 106 -21.90 -3.97 -10.84
CA ALA A 106 -21.53 -4.59 -12.11
C ALA A 106 -22.47 -5.71 -12.57
N GLY A 107 -23.22 -6.33 -11.66
CA GLY A 107 -23.90 -7.58 -11.97
C GLY A 107 -22.92 -8.71 -12.32
N PRO A 108 -23.29 -9.64 -13.21
CA PRO A 108 -22.37 -10.68 -13.69
C PRO A 108 -21.12 -10.14 -14.38
N ALA A 109 -21.12 -8.90 -14.88
CA ALA A 109 -19.94 -8.23 -15.43
C ALA A 109 -18.87 -7.90 -14.38
N VAL A 110 -19.07 -8.25 -13.11
CA VAL A 110 -18.03 -8.18 -12.06
C VAL A 110 -16.73 -8.90 -12.47
N ILE A 111 -16.82 -9.92 -13.33
CA ILE A 111 -15.66 -10.60 -13.92
C ILE A 111 -14.81 -9.62 -14.74
N ILE A 112 -15.46 -8.79 -15.56
CA ILE A 112 -14.80 -7.75 -16.36
C ILE A 112 -14.17 -6.70 -15.42
N SER A 113 -14.87 -6.37 -14.33
CA SER A 113 -14.34 -5.44 -13.32
C SER A 113 -13.08 -5.98 -12.66
N TYR A 114 -13.03 -7.25 -12.27
CA TYR A 114 -11.83 -7.91 -11.76
C TYR A 114 -10.70 -7.93 -12.79
N LEU A 115 -11.02 -8.19 -14.07
CA LEU A 115 -10.02 -8.21 -15.13
C LEU A 115 -9.41 -6.80 -15.35
N ILE A 116 -10.23 -5.75 -15.39
CA ILE A 116 -9.76 -4.36 -15.55
C ILE A 116 -8.87 -3.96 -14.38
N SER A 117 -9.32 -4.19 -13.14
CA SER A 117 -8.54 -3.86 -11.93
C SER A 117 -7.25 -4.67 -11.87
N GLY A 118 -7.31 -5.96 -12.20
CA GLY A 118 -6.16 -6.84 -12.21
C GLY A 118 -5.12 -6.47 -13.27
N LEU A 119 -5.55 -6.09 -14.48
CA LEU A 119 -4.64 -5.60 -15.52
C LEU A 119 -3.99 -4.27 -15.12
N SER A 120 -4.75 -3.35 -14.53
CA SER A 120 -4.21 -2.09 -14.01
C SER A 120 -3.19 -2.33 -12.90
N ALA A 121 -3.50 -3.23 -11.96
CA ALA A 121 -2.59 -3.64 -10.91
C ALA A 121 -1.32 -4.30 -11.49
N LEU A 122 -1.45 -5.16 -12.51
CA LEU A 122 -0.31 -5.82 -13.18
C LEU A 122 0.64 -4.79 -13.83
N LEU A 123 0.13 -3.74 -14.46
CA LEU A 123 0.97 -2.65 -14.99
C LEU A 123 1.77 -1.96 -13.89
N SER A 124 1.13 -1.72 -12.74
CA SER A 124 1.80 -1.14 -11.57
C SER A 124 2.83 -2.11 -10.97
N VAL A 125 2.51 -3.41 -10.89
CA VAL A 125 3.44 -4.46 -10.45
C VAL A 125 4.70 -4.49 -11.30
N LEU A 126 4.59 -4.33 -12.61
CA LEU A 126 5.78 -4.26 -13.48
C LEU A 126 6.68 -3.08 -13.10
N CYS A 127 6.11 -1.90 -12.77
CA CYS A 127 6.88 -0.75 -12.29
C CYS A 127 7.55 -1.02 -10.94
N TYR A 128 6.83 -1.62 -9.99
CA TYR A 128 7.38 -2.05 -8.69
C TYR A 128 8.49 -3.08 -8.84
N THR A 129 8.36 -4.01 -9.78
CA THR A 129 9.33 -5.06 -10.05
C THR A 129 10.71 -4.49 -10.40
N GLU A 130 10.78 -3.47 -11.26
CA GLU A 130 12.05 -2.83 -11.59
C GLU A 130 12.70 -2.20 -10.35
N PHE A 131 11.93 -1.48 -9.53
CA PHE A 131 12.45 -0.94 -8.28
C PHE A 131 12.91 -2.03 -7.31
N SER A 132 12.14 -3.11 -7.15
CA SER A 132 12.49 -4.20 -6.24
C SER A 132 13.78 -4.94 -6.65
N VAL A 133 14.07 -4.99 -7.96
CA VAL A 133 15.30 -5.57 -8.50
C VAL A 133 16.49 -4.63 -8.35
N GLU A 134 16.31 -3.34 -8.65
CA GLU A 134 17.38 -2.34 -8.65
C GLU A 134 17.70 -1.79 -7.26
N LEU A 135 16.69 -1.71 -6.39
CA LEU A 135 16.76 -1.27 -5.00
C LEU A 135 16.17 -2.36 -4.09
N PRO A 136 16.90 -3.46 -3.85
CA PRO A 136 16.45 -4.56 -3.00
C PRO A 136 16.53 -4.15 -1.52
N VAL A 137 15.63 -3.28 -1.06
CA VAL A 137 15.57 -2.74 0.30
C VAL A 137 14.23 -3.06 0.96
N ALA A 138 14.24 -3.30 2.25
CA ALA A 138 13.03 -3.60 3.03
C ALA A 138 12.06 -2.40 3.18
N GLY A 139 12.41 -1.23 2.65
CA GLY A 139 11.59 -0.01 2.68
C GLY A 139 10.46 0.06 1.64
N GLY A 140 10.45 -0.85 0.65
CA GLY A 140 9.43 -0.89 -0.40
C GLY A 140 9.23 0.46 -1.09
N SER A 141 7.97 0.81 -1.38
CA SER A 141 7.58 2.05 -2.08
C SER A 141 8.07 3.33 -1.42
N PHE A 142 8.19 3.37 -0.10
CA PHE A 142 8.74 4.55 0.59
C PHE A 142 10.19 4.84 0.17
N ALA A 143 11.05 3.82 0.15
CA ALA A 143 12.44 3.98 -0.26
C ALA A 143 12.54 4.39 -1.74
N TYR A 144 11.75 3.78 -2.61
CA TYR A 144 11.73 4.10 -4.04
C TYR A 144 11.34 5.56 -4.31
N LEU A 145 10.30 6.04 -3.64
CA LEU A 145 9.83 7.41 -3.79
C LEU A 145 10.84 8.43 -3.21
N ARG A 146 11.51 8.09 -2.10
CA ARG A 146 12.50 8.95 -1.45
C ARG A 146 13.74 9.17 -2.33
N VAL A 147 14.20 8.12 -2.98
CA VAL A 147 15.32 8.19 -3.92
C VAL A 147 14.98 9.05 -5.15
N GLU A 148 13.77 8.91 -5.70
CA GLU A 148 13.44 9.50 -6.99
C GLU A 148 12.68 10.82 -6.92
N LEU A 149 11.76 10.98 -5.97
CA LEU A 149 10.86 12.14 -5.91
C LEU A 149 11.17 13.12 -4.74
N GLY A 150 12.07 12.74 -3.84
CA GLY A 150 12.49 13.57 -2.72
C GLY A 150 11.58 13.49 -1.50
N ASP A 151 12.03 14.13 -0.40
CA ASP A 151 11.45 13.96 0.94
C ASP A 151 9.98 14.40 1.07
N PHE A 152 9.58 15.47 0.40
CA PHE A 152 8.21 16.00 0.48
C PHE A 152 7.16 15.04 -0.08
N ILE A 153 7.38 14.55 -1.32
CA ILE A 153 6.45 13.62 -1.97
C ILE A 153 6.45 12.30 -1.22
N THR A 154 7.62 11.88 -0.72
CA THR A 154 7.75 10.68 0.10
C THR A 154 6.98 10.77 1.41
N PHE A 155 6.97 11.94 2.06
CA PHE A 155 6.16 12.16 3.25
C PHE A 155 4.66 12.00 2.96
N LEU A 156 4.16 12.62 1.88
CA LEU A 156 2.77 12.47 1.47
C LEU A 156 2.42 11.02 1.16
N ALA A 157 3.29 10.33 0.44
CA ALA A 157 3.13 8.91 0.15
C ALA A 157 3.13 8.07 1.43
N ALA A 158 4.04 8.33 2.36
CA ALA A 158 4.12 7.65 3.65
C ALA A 158 2.84 7.81 4.49
N GLY A 159 2.30 9.02 4.56
CA GLY A 159 1.02 9.28 5.24
C GLY A 159 -0.16 8.57 4.57
N ASN A 160 -0.17 8.48 3.24
CA ASN A 160 -1.18 7.74 2.50
C ASN A 160 -1.04 6.22 2.65
N ILE A 161 0.18 5.68 2.73
CA ILE A 161 0.40 4.25 3.03
C ILE A 161 -0.09 3.90 4.44
N LEU A 162 0.18 4.75 5.44
CA LEU A 162 -0.38 4.55 6.78
C LEU A 162 -1.90 4.58 6.79
N PHE A 163 -2.50 5.50 6.05
CA PHE A 163 -3.95 5.58 5.88
C PHE A 163 -4.51 4.31 5.20
N GLU A 164 -3.84 3.82 4.17
CA GLU A 164 -4.18 2.59 3.47
C GLU A 164 -4.20 1.40 4.44
N TYR A 165 -3.18 1.24 5.28
CA TYR A 165 -3.15 0.18 6.30
C TYR A 165 -4.30 0.31 7.31
N ILE A 166 -4.60 1.53 7.79
CA ILE A 166 -5.71 1.76 8.73
C ILE A 166 -7.03 1.33 8.12
N VAL A 167 -7.30 1.78 6.90
CA VAL A 167 -8.55 1.50 6.20
C VAL A 167 -8.65 0.02 5.82
N ALA A 168 -7.54 -0.61 5.41
CA ALA A 168 -7.49 -2.03 5.08
C ALA A 168 -7.83 -2.92 6.29
N VAL A 169 -7.20 -2.67 7.44
CA VAL A 169 -7.49 -3.41 8.67
C VAL A 169 -8.94 -3.23 9.10
N ALA A 170 -9.45 -1.99 9.04
CA ALA A 170 -10.84 -1.68 9.39
C ALA A 170 -11.84 -2.41 8.46
N SER A 171 -11.61 -2.41 7.15
CA SER A 171 -12.45 -3.10 6.16
C SER A 171 -12.53 -4.60 6.43
N VAL A 172 -11.37 -5.22 6.63
CA VAL A 172 -11.28 -6.67 6.88
C VAL A 172 -11.91 -7.04 8.21
N ALA A 173 -11.72 -6.24 9.27
CA ALA A 173 -12.31 -6.48 10.57
C ALA A 173 -13.84 -6.39 10.54
N ARG A 174 -14.42 -5.44 9.82
CA ARG A 174 -15.88 -5.35 9.63
C ARG A 174 -16.46 -6.52 8.85
N SER A 175 -15.79 -6.93 7.78
CA SER A 175 -16.21 -8.12 7.03
C SER A 175 -16.08 -9.39 7.87
N TRP A 176 -15.08 -9.47 8.74
CA TRP A 176 -14.94 -10.56 9.69
C TRP A 176 -16.18 -10.70 10.58
N THR A 177 -16.73 -9.58 11.08
CA THR A 177 -18.00 -9.56 11.84
C THR A 177 -19.15 -10.16 11.04
N SER A 178 -19.28 -9.84 9.75
CA SER A 178 -20.35 -10.36 8.88
C SER A 178 -20.25 -11.87 8.69
N TYR A 179 -19.05 -12.40 8.42
CA TYR A 179 -18.85 -13.84 8.30
C TYR A 179 -18.99 -14.58 9.62
N PHE A 180 -18.60 -13.96 10.74
CA PHE A 180 -18.82 -14.50 12.07
C PHE A 180 -20.30 -14.60 12.40
N ALA A 181 -21.08 -13.56 12.11
CA ALA A 181 -22.53 -13.58 12.27
C ALA A 181 -23.15 -14.74 11.48
N THR A 182 -22.76 -14.92 10.22
CA THR A 182 -23.23 -16.03 9.37
C THR A 182 -22.85 -17.39 9.94
N LEU A 183 -21.67 -17.54 10.54
CA LEU A 183 -21.25 -18.78 11.22
C LEU A 183 -22.15 -19.10 12.43
N CYS A 184 -22.59 -18.06 13.13
CA CYS A 184 -23.51 -18.18 14.28
C CYS A 184 -24.99 -18.29 13.87
N ASN A 185 -25.32 -18.29 12.57
CA ASN A 185 -26.69 -18.24 12.03
C ASN A 185 -27.48 -16.96 12.43
N HIS A 186 -26.77 -15.87 12.55
CA HIS A 186 -27.33 -14.53 12.79
C HIS A 186 -27.06 -13.62 11.59
N LYS A 187 -27.82 -12.50 11.53
CA LYS A 187 -27.54 -11.45 10.57
C LYS A 187 -26.44 -10.53 11.08
N PRO A 188 -25.64 -9.90 10.20
CA PRO A 188 -24.63 -8.93 10.62
C PRO A 188 -25.16 -7.78 11.45
N GLU A 189 -26.40 -7.34 11.19
CA GLU A 189 -27.06 -6.25 11.92
C GLU A 189 -27.27 -6.61 13.41
N ASP A 190 -27.46 -7.88 13.77
CA ASP A 190 -27.65 -8.35 15.15
C ASP A 190 -26.42 -8.07 16.03
N PHE A 191 -25.25 -7.96 15.41
CA PHE A 191 -23.97 -7.71 16.08
C PHE A 191 -23.49 -6.26 15.96
N ARG A 192 -24.19 -5.42 15.19
CA ARG A 192 -23.90 -3.99 15.03
C ARG A 192 -24.87 -3.15 15.84
N LEU A 193 -24.38 -2.06 16.43
CA LEU A 193 -25.21 -1.11 17.18
C LEU A 193 -25.64 0.01 16.26
N HIS A 194 -26.93 0.13 16.01
CA HIS A 194 -27.46 1.20 15.18
C HIS A 194 -27.59 2.52 15.96
N ALA A 195 -26.89 3.56 15.52
CA ALA A 195 -26.89 4.89 16.11
C ALA A 195 -27.53 5.92 15.15
N PRO A 196 -28.85 6.13 15.20
CA PRO A 196 -29.59 6.95 14.22
C PRO A 196 -29.21 8.43 14.22
N VAL A 197 -28.50 8.90 15.24
CA VAL A 197 -28.01 10.29 15.35
C VAL A 197 -26.82 10.57 14.42
N LEU A 198 -26.10 9.52 14.00
CA LEU A 198 -24.94 9.65 13.13
C LEU A 198 -25.33 9.66 11.65
N ALA A 199 -24.50 10.28 10.82
CA ALA A 199 -24.70 10.34 9.39
C ALA A 199 -24.67 8.94 8.75
N HIS A 200 -25.38 8.76 7.64
CA HIS A 200 -25.37 7.52 6.86
C HIS A 200 -23.94 7.09 6.51
N GLY A 201 -23.64 5.82 6.71
CA GLY A 201 -22.31 5.25 6.56
C GLY A 201 -21.42 5.34 7.81
N PHE A 202 -21.89 6.01 8.88
CA PHE A 202 -21.24 6.09 10.19
C PHE A 202 -22.17 5.66 11.33
N ASN A 203 -23.38 5.23 11.01
CA ASN A 203 -24.46 4.93 11.94
C ASN A 203 -24.52 3.49 12.41
N ASP A 204 -23.78 2.57 11.79
CA ASP A 204 -23.72 1.17 12.16
C ASP A 204 -22.39 0.88 12.85
N LEU A 205 -22.39 0.93 14.18
CA LEU A 205 -21.22 0.74 15.01
C LEU A 205 -20.89 -0.74 15.13
N ASP A 206 -19.63 -1.14 14.94
CA ASP A 206 -19.18 -2.53 14.96
C ASP A 206 -18.23 -2.83 16.14
N PRO A 207 -18.75 -3.22 17.31
CA PRO A 207 -17.93 -3.54 18.48
C PRO A 207 -17.10 -4.81 18.29
N ILE A 208 -17.57 -5.79 17.50
CA ILE A 208 -16.84 -7.04 17.27
C ILE A 208 -15.57 -6.79 16.46
N ALA A 209 -15.63 -5.94 15.44
CA ALA A 209 -14.44 -5.54 14.68
C ALA A 209 -13.37 -4.89 15.58
N VAL A 210 -13.77 -4.11 16.58
CA VAL A 210 -12.89 -3.52 17.59
C VAL A 210 -12.27 -4.59 18.49
N ILE A 211 -13.09 -5.50 19.03
CA ILE A 211 -12.63 -6.59 19.90
C ILE A 211 -11.61 -7.47 19.15
N LEU A 212 -11.92 -7.83 17.91
CA LEU A 212 -11.01 -8.60 17.04
C LEU A 212 -9.66 -7.88 16.87
N SER A 213 -9.71 -6.59 16.51
CA SER A 213 -8.50 -5.79 16.27
C SER A 213 -7.64 -5.68 17.53
N ILE A 214 -8.24 -5.49 18.70
CA ILE A 214 -7.54 -5.45 19.99
C ILE A 214 -6.94 -6.83 20.34
N ALA A 215 -7.68 -7.90 20.15
CA ALA A 215 -7.20 -9.26 20.44
C ALA A 215 -5.98 -9.61 19.58
N ILE A 216 -6.03 -9.26 18.28
CA ILE A 216 -4.91 -9.47 17.35
C ILE A 216 -3.72 -8.56 17.70
N CYS A 217 -3.98 -7.31 18.10
CA CYS A 217 -2.94 -6.38 18.56
C CYS A 217 -2.17 -6.93 19.76
N ILE A 218 -2.88 -7.46 20.77
CA ILE A 218 -2.28 -8.09 21.94
C ILE A 218 -1.38 -9.26 21.50
N GLY A 219 -1.89 -10.13 20.61
CA GLY A 219 -1.12 -11.22 20.02
C GLY A 219 0.15 -10.76 19.30
N ALA A 220 0.04 -9.70 18.48
CA ALA A 220 1.17 -9.11 17.75
C ALA A 220 2.23 -8.48 18.68
N CYS A 221 1.81 -7.88 19.81
CA CYS A 221 2.71 -7.32 20.80
C CYS A 221 3.46 -8.39 21.61
N LEU A 222 2.82 -9.53 21.90
CA LEU A 222 3.37 -10.57 22.77
C LEU A 222 4.33 -11.52 22.04
N SER A 223 4.10 -11.84 20.77
CA SER A 223 4.93 -12.83 20.06
C SER A 223 4.94 -12.65 18.55
N ILE A 224 6.11 -12.37 18.00
CA ILE A 224 6.37 -12.47 16.53
C ILE A 224 6.82 -13.90 16.15
N LYS A 225 7.12 -14.75 17.10
CA LYS A 225 7.57 -16.13 16.85
C LYS A 225 6.44 -17.09 16.42
N GLY A 226 5.38 -16.55 15.80
CA GLY A 226 4.42 -17.36 15.05
C GLY A 226 5.17 -18.08 13.95
N SER A 227 5.38 -19.34 14.13
CA SER A 227 6.15 -20.21 13.27
C SER A 227 5.82 -19.97 11.80
N SER A 228 6.82 -19.69 10.97
CA SER A 228 6.72 -19.67 9.50
C SER A 228 5.98 -20.91 8.96
N LYS A 229 6.15 -22.06 9.59
CA LYS A 229 5.42 -23.30 9.30
C LYS A 229 3.91 -23.18 9.56
N PHE A 230 3.50 -22.50 10.63
CA PHE A 230 2.09 -22.27 10.93
C PHE A 230 1.46 -21.35 9.87
N ASN A 231 2.13 -20.27 9.50
CA ASN A 231 1.67 -19.37 8.44
C ASN A 231 1.54 -20.08 7.09
N SER A 232 2.50 -20.94 6.73
CA SER A 232 2.45 -21.73 5.49
C SER A 232 1.28 -22.73 5.50
N LEU A 233 1.04 -23.42 6.62
CA LEU A 233 -0.11 -24.32 6.77
C LEU A 233 -1.43 -23.56 6.63
N VAL A 234 -1.51 -22.37 7.21
CA VAL A 234 -2.66 -21.48 7.13
C VAL A 234 -2.94 -21.05 5.69
N THR A 235 -1.92 -20.69 4.94
CA THR A 235 -2.03 -20.29 3.52
C THR A 235 -2.48 -21.45 2.65
N ILE A 236 -1.92 -22.66 2.85
CA ILE A 236 -2.35 -23.86 2.11
C ILE A 236 -3.84 -24.15 2.37
N LEU A 237 -4.28 -24.08 3.63
CA LEU A 237 -5.70 -24.31 3.94
C LEU A 237 -6.60 -23.25 3.31
N HIS A 238 -6.14 -21.99 3.23
CA HIS A 238 -6.89 -20.92 2.56
C HIS A 238 -7.06 -21.21 1.05
N ILE A 239 -5.99 -21.63 0.39
CA ILE A 239 -6.03 -22.03 -1.03
C ILE A 239 -6.98 -23.22 -1.24
N LEU A 240 -6.95 -24.21 -0.34
CA LEU A 240 -7.87 -25.36 -0.41
C LEU A 240 -9.34 -24.92 -0.30
N VAL A 241 -9.65 -23.95 0.57
CA VAL A 241 -11.01 -23.37 0.66
C VAL A 241 -11.39 -22.64 -0.61
N MET A 242 -10.48 -21.88 -1.24
CA MET A 242 -10.76 -21.23 -2.53
C MET A 242 -11.05 -22.24 -3.64
N ILE A 243 -10.24 -23.28 -3.74
CA ILE A 243 -10.47 -24.39 -4.68
C ILE A 243 -11.82 -25.06 -4.40
N PHE A 244 -12.12 -25.31 -3.12
CA PHE A 244 -13.40 -25.87 -2.71
C PHE A 244 -14.57 -24.99 -3.15
N ILE A 245 -14.50 -23.67 -2.94
CA ILE A 245 -15.53 -22.72 -3.39
C ILE A 245 -15.73 -22.84 -4.91
N LEU A 246 -14.64 -22.79 -5.70
CA LEU A 246 -14.71 -22.89 -7.15
C LEU A 246 -15.37 -24.19 -7.61
N VAL A 247 -14.92 -25.33 -7.11
CA VAL A 247 -15.43 -26.64 -7.52
C VAL A 247 -16.89 -26.85 -7.07
N ALA A 248 -17.20 -26.52 -5.82
CA ALA A 248 -18.54 -26.68 -5.27
C ALA A 248 -19.56 -25.74 -5.95
N SER A 249 -19.18 -24.50 -6.22
CA SER A 249 -20.04 -23.54 -6.93
C SER A 249 -20.40 -24.01 -8.35
N LEU A 250 -19.44 -24.60 -9.08
CA LEU A 250 -19.68 -25.11 -10.42
C LEU A 250 -20.73 -26.23 -10.45
N THR A 251 -20.92 -26.98 -9.37
CA THR A 251 -21.96 -28.04 -9.29
C THR A 251 -23.39 -27.46 -9.22
N LYS A 252 -23.52 -26.18 -8.92
CA LYS A 252 -24.79 -25.46 -8.76
C LYS A 252 -24.90 -24.27 -9.74
N ALA A 253 -24.06 -24.26 -10.76
CA ALA A 253 -24.03 -23.20 -11.75
C ALA A 253 -25.27 -23.23 -12.65
N ASP A 254 -25.94 -22.07 -12.77
CA ASP A 254 -27.02 -21.83 -13.71
C ASP A 254 -26.68 -20.63 -14.59
N THR A 255 -26.56 -20.89 -15.90
CA THR A 255 -26.20 -19.84 -16.87
C THR A 255 -27.28 -18.78 -17.07
N SER A 256 -28.52 -19.05 -16.67
CA SER A 256 -29.61 -18.07 -16.71
C SER A 256 -29.35 -16.87 -15.80
N ASN A 257 -28.63 -17.07 -14.73
CA ASN A 257 -28.26 -16.02 -13.76
C ASN A 257 -27.30 -14.95 -14.35
N PHE A 258 -26.68 -15.23 -15.50
CA PHE A 258 -25.81 -14.26 -16.21
C PHE A 258 -26.58 -13.21 -17.01
N GLN A 259 -27.89 -13.27 -17.04
CA GLN A 259 -28.70 -12.29 -17.78
C GLN A 259 -29.45 -11.35 -16.84
N PRO A 260 -29.33 -10.01 -17.04
CA PRO A 260 -28.45 -9.31 -18.00
C PRO A 260 -26.99 -9.29 -17.53
N LEU A 261 -26.03 -9.41 -18.47
CA LEU A 261 -24.59 -9.46 -18.15
C LEU A 261 -24.10 -8.20 -17.41
N ALA A 262 -24.49 -7.02 -17.89
CA ALA A 262 -24.08 -5.74 -17.33
C ALA A 262 -25.32 -4.86 -17.07
N PRO A 263 -26.08 -5.11 -15.99
CA PRO A 263 -27.33 -4.39 -15.71
C PRO A 263 -27.13 -2.89 -15.48
N PHE A 264 -25.95 -2.50 -15.02
CA PHE A 264 -25.59 -1.09 -14.74
C PHE A 264 -24.70 -0.46 -15.82
N GLY A 265 -24.50 -1.15 -16.97
CA GLY A 265 -23.66 -0.70 -18.06
C GLY A 265 -22.17 -0.59 -17.70
N MET A 266 -21.40 0.07 -18.60
CA MET A 266 -19.95 0.24 -18.38
C MET A 266 -19.61 1.16 -17.21
N ASP A 267 -20.47 2.11 -16.86
CA ASP A 267 -20.28 2.96 -15.67
C ASP A 267 -20.24 2.12 -14.41
N GLY A 268 -21.15 1.16 -14.28
CA GLY A 268 -21.17 0.23 -13.16
C GLY A 268 -19.94 -0.67 -13.12
N VAL A 269 -19.52 -1.19 -14.27
CA VAL A 269 -18.31 -2.01 -14.39
C VAL A 269 -17.07 -1.26 -13.94
N LEU A 270 -16.90 0.01 -14.35
CA LEU A 270 -15.74 0.81 -13.96
C LEU A 270 -15.76 1.21 -12.48
N ARG A 271 -16.94 1.53 -11.92
CA ARG A 271 -17.08 1.77 -10.46
C ARG A 271 -16.73 0.52 -9.67
N ALA A 272 -17.24 -0.63 -10.07
CA ALA A 272 -16.86 -1.91 -9.47
C ALA A 272 -15.36 -2.18 -9.63
N SER A 273 -14.75 -1.86 -10.79
CA SER A 273 -13.30 -2.00 -10.97
C SER A 273 -12.52 -1.13 -9.99
N ALA A 274 -12.95 0.11 -9.78
CA ALA A 274 -12.31 1.00 -8.82
C ALA A 274 -12.39 0.44 -7.39
N MET A 275 -13.56 -0.05 -6.97
CA MET A 275 -13.75 -0.66 -5.65
C MET A 275 -12.95 -1.96 -5.49
N LEU A 276 -12.98 -2.83 -6.50
CA LEU A 276 -12.29 -4.13 -6.48
C LEU A 276 -10.76 -4.02 -6.58
N PHE A 277 -10.23 -2.84 -6.89
CA PHE A 277 -8.79 -2.60 -6.92
C PHE A 277 -8.13 -2.95 -5.59
N PHE A 278 -8.82 -2.71 -4.48
CA PHE A 278 -8.42 -3.15 -3.14
C PHE A 278 -8.03 -4.63 -3.08
N ALA A 279 -8.76 -5.49 -3.77
CA ALA A 279 -8.51 -6.94 -3.73
C ALA A 279 -7.11 -7.33 -4.23
N TYR A 280 -6.45 -6.46 -4.99
CA TYR A 280 -5.11 -6.68 -5.54
C TYR A 280 -3.98 -6.06 -4.71
N VAL A 281 -4.29 -5.40 -3.59
CA VAL A 281 -3.31 -4.85 -2.66
C VAL A 281 -2.60 -5.98 -1.91
N GLY A 282 -1.31 -5.81 -1.61
CA GLY A 282 -0.51 -6.77 -0.84
C GLY A 282 0.72 -7.32 -1.58
N PHE A 283 0.81 -7.17 -2.91
CA PHE A 283 2.00 -7.58 -3.65
C PHE A 283 3.24 -6.72 -3.33
N ASP A 284 3.02 -5.49 -2.86
CA ASP A 284 4.06 -4.59 -2.39
C ASP A 284 4.84 -5.16 -1.19
N GLY A 285 4.21 -6.02 -0.39
CA GLY A 285 4.87 -6.81 0.64
C GLY A 285 5.99 -7.71 0.11
N VAL A 286 5.88 -8.21 -1.14
CA VAL A 286 6.95 -8.97 -1.81
C VAL A 286 8.17 -8.09 -2.06
N SER A 287 7.97 -6.81 -2.36
CA SER A 287 9.06 -5.87 -2.61
C SER A 287 9.98 -5.67 -1.40
N THR A 288 9.47 -5.93 -0.20
CA THR A 288 10.26 -5.86 1.05
C THR A 288 11.17 -7.06 1.28
N LEU A 289 11.03 -8.14 0.50
CA LEU A 289 11.83 -9.36 0.61
C LEU A 289 13.08 -9.34 -0.29
N GLY A 290 13.35 -8.25 -0.99
CA GLY A 290 14.42 -8.14 -1.99
C GLY A 290 15.80 -8.60 -1.52
N GLU A 291 16.12 -8.43 -0.23
CA GLU A 291 17.40 -8.82 0.37
C GLU A 291 17.56 -10.34 0.54
N GLU A 292 16.45 -11.10 0.65
CA GLU A 292 16.43 -12.53 0.92
C GLU A 292 16.43 -13.38 -0.36
N ILE A 293 16.42 -12.76 -1.55
CA ILE A 293 16.24 -13.42 -2.83
C ILE A 293 17.59 -13.81 -3.45
N LYS A 294 17.68 -15.05 -3.95
CA LYS A 294 18.91 -15.59 -4.55
C LYS A 294 19.32 -14.87 -5.83
N ASN A 295 18.40 -14.76 -6.78
CA ASN A 295 18.62 -14.15 -8.10
C ASN A 295 17.57 -13.05 -8.36
N PRO A 296 17.70 -11.83 -7.79
CA PRO A 296 16.67 -10.79 -7.87
C PRO A 296 16.22 -10.47 -9.30
N GLY A 297 17.15 -10.36 -10.24
CA GLY A 297 16.85 -10.01 -11.63
C GLY A 297 15.99 -11.01 -12.40
N ARG A 298 15.92 -12.27 -11.95
CA ARG A 298 15.10 -13.33 -12.54
C ARG A 298 13.91 -13.69 -11.65
N ASP A 299 14.18 -13.89 -10.37
CA ASP A 299 13.22 -14.51 -9.45
C ASP A 299 12.10 -13.53 -9.04
N ILE A 300 12.41 -12.23 -8.89
CA ILE A 300 11.40 -11.21 -8.56
C ILE A 300 10.39 -11.05 -9.71
N PRO A 301 10.82 -10.81 -10.98
CA PRO A 301 9.87 -10.65 -12.08
C PRO A 301 8.96 -11.87 -12.27
N ILE A 302 9.53 -13.07 -12.28
CA ILE A 302 8.77 -14.31 -12.47
C ILE A 302 7.78 -14.51 -11.31
N GLY A 303 8.22 -14.31 -10.07
CA GLY A 303 7.40 -14.50 -8.88
C GLY A 303 6.25 -13.50 -8.79
N LEU A 304 6.53 -12.19 -8.97
CA LEU A 304 5.51 -11.14 -8.91
C LEU A 304 4.49 -11.23 -10.04
N ILE A 305 4.94 -11.33 -11.30
CA ILE A 305 4.05 -11.42 -12.46
C ILE A 305 3.24 -12.72 -12.39
N GLY A 306 3.89 -13.85 -12.05
CA GLY A 306 3.22 -15.13 -11.91
C GLY A 306 2.15 -15.11 -10.81
N SER A 307 2.43 -14.53 -9.65
CA SER A 307 1.44 -14.37 -8.57
C SER A 307 0.24 -13.56 -9.02
N MET A 308 0.44 -12.45 -9.71
CA MET A 308 -0.66 -11.59 -10.19
C MET A 308 -1.55 -12.28 -11.21
N ILE A 309 -0.97 -13.04 -12.15
CA ILE A 309 -1.74 -13.81 -13.13
C ILE A 309 -2.63 -14.85 -12.42
N ILE A 310 -2.07 -15.57 -11.43
CA ILE A 310 -2.85 -16.55 -10.64
C ILE A 310 -3.99 -15.84 -9.89
N VAL A 311 -3.71 -14.71 -9.24
CA VAL A 311 -4.69 -13.95 -8.48
C VAL A 311 -5.81 -13.42 -9.38
N ILE A 312 -5.47 -12.78 -10.52
CA ILE A 312 -6.46 -12.25 -11.47
C ILE A 312 -7.39 -13.38 -11.94
N THR A 313 -6.80 -14.51 -12.34
CA THR A 313 -7.57 -15.67 -12.81
C THR A 313 -8.49 -16.20 -11.72
N THR A 314 -7.98 -16.35 -10.49
CA THR A 314 -8.76 -16.85 -9.35
C THR A 314 -9.92 -15.92 -9.01
N TYR A 315 -9.71 -14.60 -8.99
CA TYR A 315 -10.78 -13.63 -8.70
C TYR A 315 -11.85 -13.57 -9.78
N CYS A 316 -11.44 -13.62 -11.05
CA CYS A 316 -12.39 -13.73 -12.18
C CYS A 316 -13.25 -15.00 -12.07
N LEU A 317 -12.65 -16.14 -11.73
CA LEU A 317 -13.36 -17.40 -11.56
C LEU A 317 -14.30 -17.38 -10.35
N LEU A 318 -13.87 -16.83 -9.21
CA LEU A 318 -14.71 -16.71 -8.01
C LEU A 318 -15.90 -15.77 -8.24
N GLY A 319 -15.67 -14.62 -8.89
CA GLY A 319 -16.75 -13.71 -9.27
C GLY A 319 -17.73 -14.35 -10.24
N ALA A 320 -17.23 -15.10 -11.23
CA ALA A 320 -18.05 -15.86 -12.17
C ALA A 320 -18.93 -16.89 -11.47
N THR A 321 -18.33 -17.73 -10.62
CA THR A 321 -19.05 -18.81 -9.93
C THR A 321 -20.10 -18.27 -8.96
N LEU A 322 -19.84 -17.15 -8.29
CA LEU A 322 -20.82 -16.49 -7.43
C LEU A 322 -22.06 -16.06 -8.22
N CYS A 323 -21.86 -15.40 -9.37
CA CYS A 323 -22.95 -14.95 -10.23
C CYS A 323 -23.67 -16.10 -10.97
N LEU A 324 -23.03 -17.27 -11.11
CA LEU A 324 -23.67 -18.47 -11.66
C LEU A 324 -24.57 -19.17 -10.62
N MET A 325 -24.26 -19.05 -9.30
CA MET A 325 -25.03 -19.69 -8.25
C MET A 325 -26.39 -19.03 -8.00
N GLN A 326 -26.47 -17.71 -8.13
CA GLN A 326 -27.70 -16.96 -7.87
C GLN A 326 -27.77 -15.66 -8.68
N PRO A 327 -28.98 -15.13 -8.95
CA PRO A 327 -29.15 -13.83 -9.61
C PRO A 327 -28.43 -12.72 -8.85
N TYR A 328 -27.78 -11.80 -9.57
CA TYR A 328 -27.00 -10.72 -8.97
C TYR A 328 -27.77 -9.89 -7.94
N SER A 329 -29.09 -9.68 -8.14
CA SER A 329 -29.96 -8.92 -7.24
C SER A 329 -30.18 -9.57 -5.87
N GLN A 330 -29.92 -10.87 -5.74
CA GLN A 330 -30.06 -11.65 -4.52
C GLN A 330 -28.72 -11.92 -3.83
N ILE A 331 -27.60 -11.51 -4.43
CA ILE A 331 -26.27 -11.69 -3.82
C ILE A 331 -26.20 -10.86 -2.53
N ASP A 332 -25.77 -11.50 -1.46
CA ASP A 332 -25.55 -10.81 -0.19
C ASP A 332 -24.30 -9.94 -0.26
N VAL A 333 -24.37 -8.71 0.27
CA VAL A 333 -23.26 -7.74 0.21
C VAL A 333 -22.21 -7.98 1.29
N ASP A 334 -22.60 -8.55 2.43
CA ASP A 334 -21.76 -8.73 3.60
C ASP A 334 -21.02 -10.08 3.64
N ALA A 335 -21.69 -11.16 3.22
CA ALA A 335 -21.14 -12.51 3.26
C ALA A 335 -21.53 -13.32 1.99
N PRO A 336 -21.16 -12.84 0.80
CA PRO A 336 -21.72 -13.30 -0.48
C PRO A 336 -21.58 -14.81 -0.72
N PHE A 337 -20.40 -15.38 -0.49
CA PHE A 337 -20.19 -16.80 -0.78
C PHE A 337 -20.92 -17.73 0.20
N THR A 338 -20.97 -17.38 1.49
CA THR A 338 -21.64 -18.19 2.50
C THR A 338 -23.15 -18.24 2.27
N ILE A 339 -23.76 -17.07 2.00
CA ILE A 339 -25.20 -16.97 1.73
C ILE A 339 -25.56 -17.60 0.37
N ALA A 340 -24.70 -17.48 -0.63
CA ALA A 340 -24.92 -18.15 -1.92
C ALA A 340 -24.98 -19.69 -1.79
N PHE A 341 -24.10 -20.30 -0.99
CA PHE A 341 -24.15 -21.73 -0.71
C PHE A 341 -25.42 -22.14 0.05
N GLU A 342 -25.89 -21.32 0.98
CA GLU A 342 -27.15 -21.52 1.68
C GLU A 342 -28.34 -21.47 0.72
N ALA A 343 -28.40 -20.47 -0.15
CA ALA A 343 -29.46 -20.27 -1.14
C ALA A 343 -29.60 -21.45 -2.11
N VAL A 344 -28.51 -22.13 -2.48
CA VAL A 344 -28.54 -23.31 -3.35
C VAL A 344 -28.72 -24.64 -2.59
N GLY A 345 -29.03 -24.57 -1.29
CA GLY A 345 -29.31 -25.75 -0.45
C GLY A 345 -28.07 -26.51 0.03
N MET A 346 -26.87 -25.93 -0.07
CA MET A 346 -25.62 -26.52 0.44
C MET A 346 -25.25 -25.99 1.82
N ASN A 347 -26.13 -26.14 2.81
CA ASN A 347 -25.98 -25.57 4.14
C ASN A 347 -24.68 -25.98 4.85
N TRP A 348 -24.17 -27.19 4.62
CA TRP A 348 -22.90 -27.62 5.20
C TRP A 348 -21.71 -26.84 4.62
N ALA A 349 -21.75 -26.50 3.32
CA ALA A 349 -20.68 -25.76 2.64
C ALA A 349 -20.57 -24.31 3.16
N LYS A 350 -21.68 -23.70 3.56
CA LYS A 350 -21.74 -22.39 4.22
C LYS A 350 -20.73 -22.31 5.40
N TYR A 351 -20.69 -23.33 6.27
CA TYR A 351 -19.79 -23.36 7.42
C TYR A 351 -18.32 -23.51 7.02
N VAL A 352 -18.03 -24.33 6.01
CA VAL A 352 -16.66 -24.49 5.47
C VAL A 352 -16.14 -23.17 4.92
N VAL A 353 -16.97 -22.48 4.13
CA VAL A 353 -16.62 -21.19 3.52
C VAL A 353 -16.48 -20.11 4.60
N ALA A 354 -17.42 -20.02 5.54
CA ALA A 354 -17.37 -19.04 6.64
C ALA A 354 -16.09 -19.22 7.49
N PHE A 355 -15.78 -20.45 7.87
CA PHE A 355 -14.57 -20.75 8.63
C PHE A 355 -13.29 -20.40 7.85
N GLY A 356 -13.24 -20.74 6.57
CA GLY A 356 -12.10 -20.41 5.70
C GLY A 356 -11.90 -18.90 5.52
N ALA A 357 -12.99 -18.16 5.32
CA ALA A 357 -12.99 -16.70 5.21
C ALA A 357 -12.53 -16.04 6.52
N LEU A 358 -13.12 -16.41 7.67
CA LEU A 358 -12.75 -15.88 8.99
C LEU A 358 -11.27 -16.09 9.29
N LYS A 359 -10.76 -17.27 9.00
CA LYS A 359 -9.36 -17.59 9.20
C LYS A 359 -8.46 -16.77 8.28
N GLY A 360 -8.79 -16.66 6.99
CA GLY A 360 -8.07 -15.85 6.03
C GLY A 360 -8.01 -14.38 6.46
N MET A 361 -9.16 -13.81 6.81
CA MET A 361 -9.28 -12.42 7.29
C MET A 361 -8.49 -12.17 8.56
N THR A 362 -8.51 -13.10 9.54
CA THR A 362 -7.72 -12.99 10.78
C THR A 362 -6.22 -12.89 10.47
N THR A 363 -5.74 -13.70 9.52
CA THR A 363 -4.33 -13.69 9.11
C THR A 363 -3.97 -12.37 8.42
N VAL A 364 -4.86 -11.85 7.56
CA VAL A 364 -4.65 -10.56 6.88
C VAL A 364 -4.61 -9.40 7.88
N VAL A 365 -5.53 -9.36 8.85
CA VAL A 365 -5.53 -8.34 9.91
C VAL A 365 -4.23 -8.41 10.71
N LEU A 366 -3.77 -9.61 11.11
CA LEU A 366 -2.52 -9.78 11.84
C LEU A 366 -1.31 -9.30 11.03
N SER A 367 -1.22 -9.70 9.77
CA SER A 367 -0.12 -9.30 8.88
C SER A 367 -0.08 -7.79 8.68
N ASN A 368 -1.24 -7.16 8.46
CA ASN A 368 -1.34 -5.71 8.30
C ASN A 368 -1.01 -4.95 9.59
N ILE A 369 -1.45 -5.41 10.77
CA ILE A 369 -1.09 -4.79 12.06
C ILE A 369 0.42 -4.84 12.30
N ILE A 370 1.09 -5.94 11.95
CA ILE A 370 2.54 -6.07 12.06
C ILE A 370 3.25 -5.17 11.04
N ALA A 371 2.81 -5.18 9.79
CA ALA A 371 3.42 -4.40 8.71
C ALA A 371 3.30 -2.89 8.95
N GLN A 372 2.10 -2.39 9.29
CA GLN A 372 1.87 -0.97 9.57
C GLN A 372 2.70 -0.46 10.75
N ALA A 373 2.85 -1.26 11.81
CA ALA A 373 3.64 -0.89 12.98
C ALA A 373 5.13 -0.74 12.64
N ARG A 374 5.68 -1.67 11.84
CA ARG A 374 7.06 -1.59 11.35
C ARG A 374 7.25 -0.39 10.43
N TYR A 375 6.31 -0.16 9.53
CA TYR A 375 6.33 0.95 8.61
C TYR A 375 6.29 2.30 9.35
N PHE A 376 5.39 2.43 10.33
CA PHE A 376 5.29 3.64 11.15
C PHE A 376 6.55 3.88 12.01
N THR A 377 7.15 2.80 12.53
CA THR A 377 8.44 2.86 13.22
C THR A 377 9.54 3.38 12.29
N HIS A 378 9.54 2.94 11.02
CA HIS A 378 10.51 3.42 10.03
C HIS A 378 10.35 4.91 9.74
N ILE A 379 9.12 5.39 9.56
CA ILE A 379 8.82 6.83 9.40
C ILE A 379 9.27 7.63 10.63
N ALA A 380 9.02 7.12 11.83
CA ALA A 380 9.43 7.79 13.07
C ALA A 380 10.97 7.90 13.22
N ARG A 381 11.72 6.94 12.66
CA ARG A 381 13.20 7.00 12.61
C ARG A 381 13.74 8.08 11.68
N THR A 382 12.94 8.53 10.71
CA THR A 382 13.30 9.67 9.85
C THR A 382 12.89 11.02 10.41
N HIS A 383 12.40 11.06 11.66
CA HIS A 383 11.88 12.25 12.35
C HIS A 383 10.67 12.92 11.66
N LEU A 384 10.04 12.24 10.71
CA LEU A 384 8.77 12.67 10.09
C LEU A 384 7.57 12.37 10.98
N ALA A 385 7.73 11.50 11.97
CA ALA A 385 6.76 11.22 13.04
C ALA A 385 7.49 11.22 14.39
N PRO A 386 6.76 11.37 15.52
CA PRO A 386 7.39 11.46 16.82
C PRO A 386 8.31 10.28 17.15
N PRO A 387 9.56 10.51 17.60
CA PRO A 387 10.56 9.45 17.79
C PRO A 387 10.21 8.38 18.83
N PHE A 388 9.28 8.65 19.76
CA PHE A 388 8.82 7.62 20.72
C PHE A 388 8.15 6.41 20.03
N LEU A 389 7.67 6.59 18.80
CA LEU A 389 7.10 5.52 17.96
C LEU A 389 8.18 4.62 17.35
N ALA A 390 9.43 5.10 17.32
CA ALA A 390 10.57 4.32 16.83
C ALA A 390 11.12 3.33 17.87
N VAL A 391 10.64 3.39 19.12
CA VAL A 391 11.12 2.57 20.22
C VAL A 391 10.70 1.12 20.06
N ILE A 392 11.68 0.22 20.10
CA ILE A 392 11.46 -1.23 20.10
C ILE A 392 11.53 -1.74 21.53
N ASN A 393 10.54 -2.51 21.94
CA ASN A 393 10.50 -3.12 23.26
C ASN A 393 11.61 -4.16 23.42
N GLU A 394 12.40 -4.06 24.49
CA GLU A 394 13.58 -4.92 24.71
C GLU A 394 13.21 -6.41 24.92
N LYS A 395 12.04 -6.70 25.52
CA LYS A 395 11.60 -8.06 25.83
C LYS A 395 10.96 -8.77 24.63
N THR A 396 10.05 -8.08 23.95
CA THR A 396 9.27 -8.67 22.85
C THR A 396 9.93 -8.47 21.47
N LYS A 397 10.90 -7.56 21.39
CA LYS A 397 11.55 -7.13 20.13
C LYS A 397 10.57 -6.58 19.10
N THR A 398 9.45 -6.01 19.57
CA THR A 398 8.37 -5.45 18.75
C THR A 398 8.23 -3.96 18.97
N PRO A 399 7.76 -3.17 17.99
CA PRO A 399 7.48 -1.75 18.13
C PRO A 399 6.11 -1.53 18.78
N VAL A 400 5.98 -1.84 20.09
CA VAL A 400 4.71 -1.81 20.82
C VAL A 400 4.00 -0.45 20.71
N ASN A 401 4.73 0.65 20.86
CA ASN A 401 4.13 1.99 20.79
C ASN A 401 3.45 2.27 19.44
N ALA A 402 4.15 1.98 18.35
CA ALA A 402 3.60 2.15 17.01
C ALA A 402 2.41 1.20 16.78
N THR A 403 2.50 -0.05 17.25
CA THR A 403 1.41 -1.04 17.13
C THR A 403 0.15 -0.56 17.83
N VAL A 404 0.27 -0.06 19.07
CA VAL A 404 -0.88 0.42 19.87
C VAL A 404 -1.52 1.65 19.22
N VAL A 405 -0.72 2.65 18.82
CA VAL A 405 -1.25 3.88 18.21
C VAL A 405 -1.99 3.55 16.90
N MET A 406 -1.40 2.72 16.04
CA MET A 406 -2.06 2.30 14.80
C MET A 406 -3.33 1.49 15.07
N THR A 407 -3.31 0.61 16.08
CA THR A 407 -4.51 -0.17 16.43
C THR A 407 -5.63 0.72 16.95
N ILE A 408 -5.34 1.77 17.72
CA ILE A 408 -6.35 2.74 18.15
C ILE A 408 -7.00 3.41 16.92
N ALA A 409 -6.20 3.82 15.95
CA ALA A 409 -6.71 4.38 14.70
C ALA A 409 -7.57 3.36 13.91
N ASN A 410 -7.10 2.12 13.78
CA ASN A 410 -7.84 1.03 13.13
C ASN A 410 -9.20 0.79 13.82
N CYS A 411 -9.20 0.69 15.15
CA CYS A 411 -10.40 0.48 15.95
C CYS A 411 -11.41 1.63 15.78
N THR A 412 -10.93 2.88 15.80
CA THR A 412 -11.80 4.05 15.62
C THR A 412 -12.46 4.01 14.25
N VAL A 413 -11.70 3.75 13.19
CA VAL A 413 -12.22 3.71 11.82
C VAL A 413 -13.15 2.49 11.64
N ALA A 414 -12.77 1.30 12.12
CA ALA A 414 -13.61 0.09 12.05
C ALA A 414 -14.91 0.24 12.81
N PHE A 415 -14.92 0.94 13.94
CA PHE A 415 -16.12 1.12 14.76
C PHE A 415 -17.18 1.95 14.08
N PHE A 416 -16.79 3.08 13.45
CA PHE A 416 -17.74 4.05 12.93
C PHE A 416 -18.02 3.93 11.43
N THR A 417 -17.08 3.46 10.60
CA THR A 417 -17.14 3.65 9.15
C THR A 417 -17.65 2.42 8.42
N SER A 418 -18.67 2.56 7.57
CA SER A 418 -19.21 1.47 6.75
C SER A 418 -18.21 0.93 5.72
N LEU A 419 -18.45 -0.31 5.25
CA LEU A 419 -17.54 -1.03 4.38
C LEU A 419 -17.36 -0.37 3.01
N ASP A 420 -18.44 0.18 2.44
CA ASP A 420 -18.44 0.88 1.14
C ASP A 420 -17.53 2.12 1.15
N ILE A 421 -17.61 2.92 2.22
CA ILE A 421 -16.74 4.08 2.42
C ILE A 421 -15.28 3.64 2.54
N LEU A 422 -15.01 2.59 3.33
CA LEU A 422 -13.66 2.06 3.52
C LEU A 422 -13.06 1.55 2.21
N ALA A 423 -13.83 0.81 1.42
CA ALA A 423 -13.40 0.27 0.14
C ALA A 423 -12.99 1.37 -0.86
N ASN A 424 -13.81 2.41 -0.97
CA ASN A 424 -13.53 3.54 -1.86
C ASN A 424 -12.29 4.34 -1.40
N LEU A 425 -12.15 4.61 -0.10
CA LEU A 425 -10.99 5.31 0.46
C LEU A 425 -9.70 4.53 0.25
N LEU A 426 -9.74 3.22 0.42
CA LEU A 426 -8.59 2.36 0.20
C LEU A 426 -8.16 2.37 -1.27
N SER A 427 -9.11 2.23 -2.17
CA SER A 427 -8.84 2.26 -3.61
C SER A 427 -8.26 3.60 -4.07
N ILE A 428 -8.73 4.74 -3.55
CA ILE A 428 -8.14 6.05 -3.85
C ILE A 428 -6.67 6.09 -3.44
N SER A 429 -6.38 5.68 -2.20
CA SER A 429 -5.02 5.71 -1.66
C SER A 429 -4.07 4.84 -2.47
N THR A 430 -4.50 3.61 -2.77
CA THR A 430 -3.69 2.64 -3.54
C THR A 430 -3.44 3.08 -4.98
N LEU A 431 -4.49 3.52 -5.69
CA LEU A 431 -4.36 4.01 -7.07
C LEU A 431 -3.46 5.25 -7.15
N PHE A 432 -3.55 6.14 -6.16
CA PHE A 432 -2.66 7.29 -6.03
C PHE A 432 -1.20 6.87 -5.85
N LEU A 433 -0.92 5.93 -4.93
CA LEU A 433 0.43 5.42 -4.68
C LEU A 433 1.02 4.73 -5.90
N PHE A 434 0.25 3.89 -6.58
CA PHE A 434 0.71 3.18 -7.77
C PHE A 434 1.00 4.13 -8.93
N SER A 435 0.22 5.21 -9.05
CA SER A 435 0.51 6.29 -10.00
C SER A 435 1.82 7.00 -9.65
N LEU A 436 2.08 7.26 -8.37
CA LEU A 436 3.35 7.87 -7.92
C LEU A 436 4.55 6.98 -8.20
N VAL A 437 4.46 5.67 -7.96
CA VAL A 437 5.57 4.73 -8.25
C VAL A 437 5.82 4.62 -9.74
N SER A 438 4.78 4.58 -10.57
CA SER A 438 4.92 4.59 -12.04
C SER A 438 5.56 5.90 -12.54
N MET A 439 5.21 7.04 -11.93
CA MET A 439 5.84 8.34 -12.22
C MET A 439 7.30 8.36 -11.75
N ALA A 440 7.60 7.84 -10.55
CA ALA A 440 8.96 7.76 -10.03
C ALA A 440 9.85 6.93 -10.96
N LEU A 441 9.32 5.86 -11.55
CA LEU A 441 10.05 5.05 -12.53
C LEU A 441 10.39 5.84 -13.80
N LEU A 442 9.47 6.64 -14.33
CA LEU A 442 9.77 7.54 -15.46
C LEU A 442 10.85 8.56 -15.08
N VAL A 443 10.77 9.14 -13.88
CA VAL A 443 11.81 10.06 -13.39
C VAL A 443 13.16 9.34 -13.29
N ARG A 444 13.23 8.15 -12.70
CA ARG A 444 14.45 7.33 -12.57
C ARG A 444 15.14 7.09 -13.92
N ARG A 445 14.34 6.78 -14.93
CA ARG A 445 14.87 6.44 -16.27
C ARG A 445 15.37 7.63 -17.06
N TYR A 446 14.73 8.80 -16.91
CA TYR A 446 14.99 9.97 -17.76
C TYR A 446 15.70 11.13 -17.05
N TYR A 447 15.98 11.00 -15.74
CA TYR A 447 16.64 12.04 -14.97
C TYR A 447 17.71 11.49 -14.02
N VAL A 448 18.94 12.04 -14.13
CA VAL A 448 20.02 11.84 -13.16
C VAL A 448 20.56 13.23 -12.79
N SER A 449 20.65 13.48 -11.48
CA SER A 449 21.16 14.77 -10.97
C SER A 449 22.63 14.95 -11.37
N GLY A 450 22.94 16.11 -11.95
CA GLY A 450 24.29 16.43 -12.42
C GLY A 450 24.64 15.95 -13.83
N GLU A 451 23.91 14.95 -14.39
CA GLU A 451 24.16 14.43 -15.76
C GLU A 451 23.12 14.92 -16.78
N THR A 452 21.84 15.01 -16.36
CA THR A 452 20.75 15.41 -17.25
C THR A 452 20.78 16.92 -17.49
N THR A 453 20.75 17.33 -18.77
CA THR A 453 20.73 18.75 -19.11
C THR A 453 19.47 19.44 -18.60
N SER A 454 19.54 20.76 -18.34
CA SER A 454 18.36 21.53 -17.90
C SER A 454 17.24 21.53 -18.96
N LEU A 455 17.59 21.41 -20.22
CA LEU A 455 16.62 21.30 -21.32
C LEU A 455 15.86 19.97 -21.27
N ASP A 456 16.58 18.85 -21.10
CA ASP A 456 15.96 17.51 -21.04
C ASP A 456 15.13 17.35 -19.77
N ARG A 457 15.58 17.91 -18.63
CA ARG A 457 14.78 17.98 -17.41
C ARG A 457 13.46 18.73 -17.63
N ASN A 458 13.49 19.90 -18.28
CA ASN A 458 12.29 20.69 -18.52
C ASN A 458 11.34 19.99 -19.51
N LYS A 459 11.88 19.30 -20.53
CA LYS A 459 11.08 18.45 -21.44
C LYS A 459 10.43 17.30 -20.67
N LEU A 460 11.18 16.60 -19.81
CA LEU A 460 10.65 15.52 -18.98
C LEU A 460 9.47 16.01 -18.12
N ILE A 461 9.64 17.13 -17.41
CA ILE A 461 8.57 17.72 -16.59
C ILE A 461 7.36 18.07 -17.47
N GLY A 462 7.57 18.68 -18.64
CA GLY A 462 6.50 19.02 -19.57
C GLY A 462 5.71 17.80 -20.06
N PHE A 463 6.41 16.72 -20.49
CA PHE A 463 5.74 15.50 -20.95
C PHE A 463 5.04 14.76 -19.81
N LEU A 464 5.64 14.66 -18.61
CA LEU A 464 4.97 14.08 -17.43
C LEU A 464 3.70 14.85 -17.08
N THR A 465 3.76 16.18 -17.08
CA THR A 465 2.59 17.02 -16.84
C THR A 465 1.50 16.79 -17.90
N MET A 466 1.87 16.69 -19.17
CA MET A 466 0.93 16.38 -20.26
C MET A 466 0.29 14.99 -20.09
N ILE A 467 1.07 13.97 -19.73
CA ILE A 467 0.56 12.61 -19.46
C ILE A 467 -0.46 12.63 -18.32
N ILE A 468 -0.15 13.31 -17.21
CA ILE A 468 -1.04 13.41 -16.05
C ILE A 468 -2.32 14.18 -16.40
N LEU A 469 -2.18 15.37 -17.02
CA LEU A 469 -3.34 16.21 -17.36
C LEU A 469 -4.26 15.55 -18.39
N SER A 470 -3.71 14.89 -19.41
CA SER A 470 -4.52 14.15 -20.38
C SER A 470 -5.23 12.95 -19.73
N SER A 471 -4.58 12.26 -18.79
CA SER A 471 -5.19 11.15 -18.04
C SER A 471 -6.33 11.65 -17.13
N ILE A 472 -6.13 12.77 -16.43
CA ILE A 472 -7.20 13.42 -15.65
C ILE A 472 -8.33 13.87 -16.58
N GLY A 473 -8.01 14.46 -17.73
CA GLY A 473 -9.00 14.85 -18.72
C GLY A 473 -9.84 13.67 -19.20
N LEU A 474 -9.22 12.52 -19.51
CA LEU A 474 -9.94 11.28 -19.88
C LEU A 474 -10.92 10.83 -18.79
N ALA A 475 -10.51 10.86 -17.53
CA ALA A 475 -11.37 10.54 -16.40
C ALA A 475 -12.54 11.52 -16.25
N LEU A 476 -12.28 12.83 -16.41
CA LEU A 476 -13.34 13.85 -16.33
C LEU A 476 -14.34 13.78 -17.49
N VAL A 477 -13.88 13.49 -18.71
CA VAL A 477 -14.75 13.28 -19.87
C VAL A 477 -15.66 12.07 -19.65
N TRP A 478 -15.14 10.99 -19.04
CA TRP A 478 -15.96 9.81 -18.68
C TRP A 478 -17.10 10.18 -17.73
N VAL A 479 -16.80 10.97 -16.72
CA VAL A 479 -17.78 11.33 -15.68
C VAL A 479 -18.82 12.34 -16.18
N HIS A 480 -18.43 13.32 -17.03
CA HIS A 480 -19.26 14.49 -17.31
C HIS A 480 -19.83 14.52 -18.74
N SER A 481 -19.03 14.30 -19.76
CA SER A 481 -19.47 14.58 -21.15
C SER A 481 -19.74 13.32 -21.98
N LYS A 482 -18.98 12.24 -21.74
CA LYS A 482 -19.04 10.99 -22.52
C LYS A 482 -18.89 11.21 -24.05
N ASN A 483 -18.29 12.32 -24.45
CA ASN A 483 -18.14 12.70 -25.86
C ASN A 483 -16.93 11.98 -26.49
N VAL A 484 -17.18 11.18 -27.51
CA VAL A 484 -16.17 10.38 -28.20
C VAL A 484 -15.04 11.23 -28.77
N ALA A 485 -15.34 12.42 -29.30
CA ALA A 485 -14.33 13.31 -29.87
C ALA A 485 -13.32 13.80 -28.81
N GLU A 486 -13.81 14.13 -27.61
CA GLU A 486 -12.94 14.54 -26.47
C GLU A 486 -12.04 13.40 -26.01
N TYR A 487 -12.55 12.15 -25.97
CA TYR A 487 -11.71 10.98 -25.70
C TYR A 487 -10.58 10.83 -26.69
N ILE A 488 -10.90 10.92 -27.99
CA ILE A 488 -9.89 10.77 -29.05
C ILE A 488 -8.83 11.84 -28.91
N VAL A 489 -9.22 13.09 -28.71
CA VAL A 489 -8.27 14.21 -28.57
C VAL A 489 -7.34 13.99 -27.37
N LEU A 490 -7.88 13.64 -26.21
CA LEU A 490 -7.08 13.43 -24.99
C LEU A 490 -6.20 12.18 -25.07
N ALA A 491 -6.70 11.10 -25.69
CA ALA A 491 -5.89 9.91 -25.96
C ALA A 491 -4.74 10.20 -26.93
N VAL A 492 -4.98 11.01 -27.96
CA VAL A 492 -3.92 11.48 -28.88
C VAL A 492 -2.91 12.36 -28.16
N VAL A 493 -3.34 13.27 -27.29
CA VAL A 493 -2.44 14.08 -26.46
C VAL A 493 -1.57 13.21 -25.57
N TRP A 494 -2.15 12.23 -24.87
CA TRP A 494 -1.42 11.25 -24.06
C TRP A 494 -0.40 10.47 -24.90
N PHE A 495 -0.82 10.00 -26.08
CA PHE A 495 0.05 9.25 -26.99
C PHE A 495 1.22 10.11 -27.48
N ILE A 496 0.95 11.35 -27.93
CA ILE A 496 1.99 12.30 -28.39
C ILE A 496 2.95 12.65 -27.24
N ALA A 497 2.44 12.87 -26.03
CA ALA A 497 3.29 13.14 -24.86
C ALA A 497 4.23 11.97 -24.55
N THR A 498 3.73 10.75 -24.57
CA THR A 498 4.52 9.53 -24.33
C THR A 498 5.53 9.29 -25.46
N LEU A 499 5.11 9.48 -26.71
CA LEU A 499 6.01 9.37 -27.88
C LEU A 499 7.06 10.47 -27.86
N GLY A 500 6.67 11.72 -27.55
CA GLY A 500 7.57 12.85 -27.40
C GLY A 500 8.64 12.62 -26.35
N LEU A 501 8.25 12.08 -25.18
CA LEU A 501 9.20 11.67 -24.14
C LEU A 501 10.21 10.65 -24.67
N LYS A 502 9.74 9.61 -25.38
CA LYS A 502 10.60 8.57 -25.95
C LYS A 502 11.59 9.08 -26.98
N LEU A 503 11.16 10.01 -27.85
CA LEU A 503 11.96 10.47 -29.00
C LEU A 503 12.87 11.64 -28.66
N THR A 504 12.48 12.52 -27.72
CA THR A 504 13.17 13.80 -27.50
C THR A 504 13.97 13.88 -26.21
N VAL A 505 13.75 12.96 -25.26
CA VAL A 505 14.51 12.90 -24.01
C VAL A 505 15.33 11.62 -23.98
N LYS A 506 16.63 11.76 -23.77
CA LYS A 506 17.52 10.60 -23.69
C LYS A 506 17.32 9.85 -22.37
N GLU A 507 17.25 8.52 -22.42
CA GLU A 507 17.30 7.71 -21.20
C GLU A 507 18.64 7.93 -20.46
N ALA A 508 18.56 8.45 -19.24
CA ALA A 508 19.73 8.75 -18.41
C ALA A 508 20.23 7.52 -17.63
N LYS A 509 19.32 6.65 -17.19
CA LYS A 509 19.66 5.46 -16.40
C LYS A 509 19.02 4.21 -17.01
N LYS A 510 19.85 3.20 -17.35
CA LYS A 510 19.37 1.89 -17.79
C LYS A 510 19.39 0.91 -16.62
N PRO A 511 18.42 -0.03 -16.53
CA PRO A 511 18.43 -1.03 -15.48
C PRO A 511 19.64 -1.97 -15.65
N LYS A 512 20.21 -2.39 -14.53
CA LYS A 512 21.38 -3.28 -14.54
C LYS A 512 21.02 -4.75 -14.72
N LEU A 513 19.90 -5.19 -14.11
CA LEU A 513 19.51 -6.60 -14.05
C LEU A 513 18.21 -6.86 -14.82
N TRP A 514 17.17 -6.12 -14.54
CA TRP A 514 15.86 -6.28 -15.18
C TRP A 514 15.15 -4.92 -15.30
N GLY A 515 14.54 -4.67 -16.45
CA GLY A 515 13.82 -3.44 -16.71
C GLY A 515 12.42 -3.67 -17.26
N VAL A 516 11.52 -2.74 -16.93
CA VAL A 516 10.15 -2.74 -17.45
C VAL A 516 10.18 -2.71 -18.98
N PRO A 517 9.46 -3.64 -19.64
CA PRO A 517 9.37 -3.65 -21.10
C PRO A 517 8.62 -2.41 -21.62
N LEU A 518 8.82 -2.09 -22.90
CA LEU A 518 8.13 -1.00 -23.58
C LEU A 518 8.23 0.37 -22.88
N MET A 519 9.37 0.70 -22.31
CA MET A 519 9.61 2.04 -21.74
C MET A 519 9.51 3.13 -22.83
N PRO A 520 8.83 4.30 -22.62
CA PRO A 520 8.07 4.72 -21.43
C PRO A 520 6.58 4.35 -21.46
N TRP A 521 6.12 3.58 -22.45
CA TRP A 521 4.71 3.30 -22.70
C TRP A 521 4.00 2.63 -21.54
N LEU A 522 4.64 1.62 -20.92
CA LEU A 522 4.01 0.83 -19.88
C LEU A 522 3.82 1.64 -18.57
N PRO A 523 4.81 2.36 -18.04
CA PRO A 523 4.57 3.25 -16.89
C PRO A 523 3.59 4.38 -17.21
N SER A 524 3.62 4.95 -18.42
CA SER A 524 2.67 5.97 -18.85
C SER A 524 1.23 5.42 -18.91
N ALA A 525 1.04 4.20 -19.42
CA ALA A 525 -0.25 3.52 -19.42
C ALA A 525 -0.73 3.17 -18.01
N SER A 526 0.18 2.74 -17.11
CA SER A 526 -0.13 2.53 -15.70
C SER A 526 -0.67 3.80 -15.04
N ILE A 527 -0.01 4.94 -15.25
CA ILE A 527 -0.48 6.25 -14.76
C ILE A 527 -1.87 6.56 -15.32
N ALA A 528 -2.06 6.41 -16.64
CA ALA A 528 -3.31 6.76 -17.31
C ALA A 528 -4.48 5.90 -16.82
N ILE A 529 -4.30 4.58 -16.73
CA ILE A 529 -5.35 3.65 -16.30
C ILE A 529 -5.67 3.82 -14.81
N ASN A 530 -4.65 3.98 -13.96
CA ASN A 530 -4.85 4.23 -12.53
C ASN A 530 -5.65 5.53 -12.30
N ILE A 531 -5.30 6.63 -12.98
CA ILE A 531 -6.03 7.91 -12.87
C ILE A 531 -7.44 7.78 -13.45
N PHE A 532 -7.62 7.04 -14.55
CA PHE A 532 -8.93 6.82 -15.15
C PHE A 532 -9.86 6.03 -14.22
N ILE A 533 -9.37 4.94 -13.62
CA ILE A 533 -10.12 4.16 -12.63
C ILE A 533 -10.41 5.02 -11.38
N LEU A 534 -9.45 5.80 -10.93
CA LEU A 534 -9.61 6.74 -9.81
C LEU A 534 -10.79 7.69 -10.05
N GLY A 535 -10.94 8.21 -11.27
CA GLY A 535 -12.05 9.09 -11.64
C GLY A 535 -13.44 8.45 -11.56
N SER A 536 -13.54 7.12 -11.48
CA SER A 536 -14.82 6.40 -11.34
C SER A 536 -15.31 6.28 -9.88
N ILE A 537 -14.51 6.71 -8.91
CA ILE A 537 -14.86 6.70 -7.48
C ILE A 537 -15.77 7.89 -7.15
N ASP A 538 -16.59 7.74 -6.12
CA ASP A 538 -17.56 8.75 -5.68
C ASP A 538 -16.90 10.04 -5.16
N LYS A 539 -17.56 11.16 -5.40
CA LYS A 539 -17.10 12.50 -5.00
C LYS A 539 -16.90 12.65 -3.49
N ALA A 540 -17.74 12.00 -2.68
CA ALA A 540 -17.66 12.10 -1.23
C ALA A 540 -16.35 11.47 -0.70
N SER A 541 -15.92 10.33 -1.26
CA SER A 541 -14.66 9.68 -0.91
C SER A 541 -13.44 10.51 -1.34
N PHE A 542 -13.51 11.19 -2.50
CA PHE A 542 -12.49 12.16 -2.88
C PHE A 542 -12.35 13.31 -1.88
N ILE A 543 -13.46 13.87 -1.42
CA ILE A 543 -13.44 14.96 -0.43
C ILE A 543 -12.80 14.47 0.87
N ARG A 544 -13.14 13.26 1.35
CA ARG A 544 -12.55 12.68 2.56
C ARG A 544 -11.04 12.47 2.40
N PHE A 545 -10.62 11.96 1.26
CA PHE A 545 -9.20 11.78 0.93
C PHE A 545 -8.45 13.11 0.85
N LEU A 546 -9.06 14.15 0.26
CA LEU A 546 -8.48 15.50 0.22
C LEU A 546 -8.35 16.11 1.61
N ILE A 547 -9.33 15.91 2.50
CA ILE A 547 -9.26 16.36 3.91
C ILE A 547 -8.09 15.67 4.62
N TRP A 548 -7.93 14.35 4.43
CA TRP A 548 -6.79 13.61 4.96
C TRP A 548 -5.46 14.16 4.45
N THR A 549 -5.34 14.33 3.14
CA THR A 549 -4.12 14.85 2.51
C THR A 549 -3.81 16.29 2.96
N ALA A 550 -4.84 17.14 3.10
CA ALA A 550 -4.69 18.49 3.65
C ALA A 550 -4.19 18.44 5.11
N GLY A 551 -4.70 17.52 5.93
CA GLY A 551 -4.20 17.28 7.28
C GLY A 551 -2.72 16.88 7.31
N LEU A 552 -2.30 15.98 6.39
CA LEU A 552 -0.89 15.63 6.23
C LEU A 552 -0.03 16.83 5.82
N LEU A 553 -0.51 17.67 4.91
CA LEU A 553 0.20 18.89 4.49
C LEU A 553 0.37 19.87 5.65
N VAL A 554 -0.69 20.08 6.43
CA VAL A 554 -0.63 20.93 7.63
C VAL A 554 0.39 20.37 8.63
N TYR A 555 0.31 19.07 8.92
CA TYR A 555 1.29 18.44 9.81
C TYR A 555 2.73 18.58 9.26
N TYR A 556 2.94 18.37 7.98
CA TYR A 556 4.25 18.50 7.36
C TYR A 556 4.82 19.90 7.53
N VAL A 557 4.05 20.92 7.17
CA VAL A 557 4.51 22.32 7.21
C VAL A 557 4.82 22.79 8.62
N PHE A 558 4.01 22.38 9.61
CA PHE A 558 4.17 22.84 11.00
C PHE A 558 5.09 21.95 11.84
N VAL A 559 5.23 20.66 11.51
CA VAL A 559 5.98 19.71 12.33
C VAL A 559 7.03 18.96 11.52
N GLY A 560 6.61 18.14 10.56
CA GLY A 560 7.48 17.19 9.87
C GLY A 560 8.68 17.85 9.16
N LEU A 561 8.46 18.98 8.49
CA LEU A 561 9.51 19.73 7.81
C LEU A 561 10.60 20.19 8.78
N HIS A 562 10.21 20.73 9.93
CA HIS A 562 11.16 21.26 10.90
C HIS A 562 11.94 20.16 11.63
N ALA A 563 11.25 19.07 12.00
CA ALA A 563 11.87 17.91 12.61
C ALA A 563 12.88 17.23 11.67
N SER A 564 12.47 16.94 10.44
CA SER A 564 13.34 16.29 9.44
C SER A 564 14.54 17.16 9.04
N TYR A 565 14.33 18.48 8.95
CA TYR A 565 15.41 19.43 8.64
C TYR A 565 16.48 19.44 9.75
N ASP A 566 16.06 19.59 11.01
CA ASP A 566 16.98 19.62 12.17
C ASP A 566 17.75 18.29 12.30
N ALA A 567 17.07 17.15 12.16
CA ALA A 567 17.69 15.83 12.20
C ALA A 567 18.74 15.62 11.11
N ALA A 568 18.49 16.12 9.92
CA ALA A 568 19.45 16.02 8.82
C ALA A 568 20.64 16.98 8.99
N THR A 569 20.40 18.16 9.53
CA THR A 569 21.49 19.10 9.86
C THR A 569 22.43 18.48 10.91
N GLU A 570 21.88 17.90 11.97
CA GLU A 570 22.66 17.19 12.98
C GLU A 570 23.46 16.01 12.41
N THR A 571 22.86 15.24 11.49
CA THR A 571 23.55 14.13 10.84
C THR A 571 24.70 14.62 9.97
N ARG A 572 24.49 15.70 9.22
CA ARG A 572 25.53 16.30 8.36
C ARG A 572 26.70 16.83 9.19
N GLU A 573 26.44 17.54 10.29
CA GLU A 573 27.47 18.05 11.19
C GLU A 573 28.30 16.91 11.80
N LYS A 574 27.67 15.78 12.16
CA LYS A 574 28.38 14.59 12.67
C LYS A 574 29.28 13.97 11.63
N LEU A 575 28.80 13.82 10.38
CA LEU A 575 29.60 13.27 9.28
C LEU A 575 30.79 14.18 8.93
N GLU A 576 30.60 15.49 8.91
CA GLU A 576 31.68 16.46 8.69
C GLU A 576 32.74 16.38 9.81
N ALA A 577 32.30 16.23 11.06
CA ALA A 577 33.21 16.06 12.20
C ALA A 577 34.01 14.74 12.11
N GLU A 578 33.37 13.63 11.79
CA GLU A 578 34.05 12.34 11.59
C GLU A 578 35.05 12.36 10.41
N GLN A 579 34.72 13.05 9.32
CA GLN A 579 35.64 13.23 8.19
C GLN A 579 36.88 14.06 8.56
N ILE A 580 36.68 15.12 9.33
CA ILE A 580 37.79 15.98 9.85
C ILE A 580 38.69 15.17 10.79
N GLU A 581 38.10 14.38 11.69
CA GLU A 581 38.85 13.52 12.60
C GLU A 581 39.66 12.46 11.83
N ALA A 582 39.05 11.78 10.85
CA ALA A 582 39.73 10.81 10.00
C ALA A 582 40.88 11.44 9.19
N ALA A 583 40.67 12.63 8.61
CA ALA A 583 41.69 13.39 7.91
C ALA A 583 42.85 13.80 8.83
N THR A 584 42.55 14.20 10.07
CA THR A 584 43.54 14.58 11.09
C THR A 584 44.39 13.36 11.50
N ILE A 585 43.77 12.19 11.65
CA ILE A 585 44.48 10.95 11.97
C ILE A 585 45.41 10.56 10.80
N MET A 586 44.98 10.68 9.53
CA MET A 586 45.80 10.40 8.36
C MET A 586 46.99 11.39 8.21
N LEU A 587 46.83 12.64 8.64
CA LEU A 587 47.90 13.65 8.61
C LEU A 587 48.94 13.45 9.73
N ASN A 588 48.56 12.80 10.83
CA ASN A 588 49.41 12.54 11.98
C ASN A 588 50.05 11.12 11.95
N SER A 589 49.69 10.28 10.99
CA SER A 589 50.27 8.96 10.70
C SER A 589 51.32 9.05 9.59
#